data_5c7d9f09d1b9af1e26252293726ae214
#
_entry.id   5c7d9f09d1b9af1e26252293726ae214
#
_cell.length_a   1.000
_cell.length_b   1.000
_cell.length_c   1.000
_cell.angle_alpha   90.00
_cell.angle_beta   90.00
_cell.angle_gamma   90.00
#
_symmetry.space_group_name_H-M   'P 1'
#
loop_
_entity.id
_entity.type
_entity.pdbx_description
1 polymer ?
#
loop_
_entity_poly.entity_id
_entity_poly.type
_entity_poly.pdbx_seq_one_letter_code
_entity_poly.pdbx_strand_id
1 'polypeptide(L)'
;CGTVNDLAVSGATPKYISSAFIIEEGLSAEELETIVATMAEEARKAGVIIATGDTKVVNKGQCDKVFINTAGIGFIKSEHKSIGTGELIRPGDKILINGSIADHGMTIMAARNFGNFNTDIKSDCAALNHMIRAILDAGCKVKFMRDATRGGIATVLCEMGA
;
A
#
# COMPACT_ATOMS: atom_id res chain seq x y z
N CYS A 1 4.80 0.90 0.31
CA CYS A 1 3.71 0.90 1.32
C CYS A 1 2.58 -0.04 0.91
N GLY A 2 1.93 0.13 -0.26
CA GLY A 2 0.71 -0.63 -0.64
C GLY A 2 0.83 -2.14 -0.45
N THR A 3 1.82 -2.78 -1.06
CA THR A 3 2.02 -4.25 -0.94
C THR A 3 2.19 -4.72 0.52
N VAL A 4 2.86 -3.92 1.36
CA VAL A 4 2.99 -4.21 2.79
C VAL A 4 1.63 -4.10 3.49
N ASN A 5 0.85 -3.09 3.13
CA ASN A 5 -0.49 -2.85 3.68
C ASN A 5 -1.47 -3.95 3.27
N ASP A 6 -1.48 -4.37 1.99
CA ASP A 6 -2.29 -5.49 1.50
C ASP A 6 -2.08 -6.77 2.32
N LEU A 7 -0.82 -7.10 2.59
CA LEU A 7 -0.47 -8.24 3.44
C LEU A 7 -0.91 -8.03 4.90
N ALA A 8 -0.69 -6.85 5.44
CA ALA A 8 -1.00 -6.55 6.84
C ALA A 8 -2.51 -6.56 7.11
N VAL A 9 -3.33 -5.96 6.23
CA VAL A 9 -4.79 -5.94 6.40
C VAL A 9 -5.44 -7.31 6.23
N SER A 10 -4.77 -8.25 5.55
CA SER A 10 -5.20 -9.66 5.53
C SER A 10 -4.89 -10.41 6.84
N GLY A 11 -4.27 -9.76 7.81
CA GLY A 11 -3.84 -10.36 9.07
C GLY A 11 -2.44 -11.00 9.03
N ALA A 12 -1.73 -10.88 7.91
CA ALA A 12 -0.38 -11.42 7.75
C ALA A 12 0.69 -10.46 8.32
N THR A 13 1.83 -11.03 8.70
CA THR A 13 3.06 -10.29 8.98
C THR A 13 3.90 -10.27 7.70
N PRO A 14 4.05 -9.14 7.00
CA PRO A 14 4.85 -9.03 5.79
C PRO A 14 6.31 -9.41 6.05
N LYS A 15 6.96 -10.08 5.11
CA LYS A 15 8.37 -10.50 5.24
C LYS A 15 9.19 -10.23 4.00
N TYR A 16 8.71 -10.62 2.83
CA TYR A 16 9.48 -10.53 1.59
C TYR A 16 8.67 -9.81 0.52
N ILE A 17 9.37 -9.03 -0.28
CA ILE A 17 8.81 -8.33 -1.43
C ILE A 17 9.67 -8.67 -2.65
N SER A 18 9.03 -8.91 -3.77
CA SER A 18 9.66 -8.82 -5.09
C SER A 18 9.37 -7.47 -5.70
N SER A 19 10.31 -6.94 -6.50
CA SER A 19 10.16 -5.65 -7.16
C SER A 19 10.60 -5.73 -8.62
N ALA A 20 9.70 -5.56 -9.55
CA ALA A 20 9.98 -5.50 -10.97
C ALA A 20 9.94 -4.06 -11.47
N PHE A 21 10.94 -3.70 -12.29
CA PHE A 21 11.09 -2.38 -12.88
C PHE A 21 10.94 -2.48 -14.40
N ILE A 22 10.08 -1.63 -14.98
CA ILE A 22 10.08 -1.35 -16.41
C ILE A 22 10.56 0.08 -16.57
N ILE A 23 11.71 0.25 -17.20
CA ILE A 23 12.42 1.53 -17.28
C ILE A 23 12.44 1.99 -18.73
N GLU A 24 11.98 3.21 -18.97
CA GLU A 24 12.06 3.83 -20.29
C GLU A 24 13.48 4.30 -20.59
N GLU A 25 13.93 4.08 -21.81
CA GLU A 25 15.19 4.64 -22.32
C GLU A 25 15.22 6.17 -22.14
N GLY A 26 16.26 6.65 -21.46
CA GLY A 26 16.43 8.08 -21.15
C GLY A 26 16.07 8.46 -19.71
N LEU A 27 15.60 7.54 -18.87
CA LEU A 27 15.55 7.79 -17.43
C LEU A 27 16.99 7.98 -16.92
N SER A 28 17.24 9.04 -16.14
CA SER A 28 18.58 9.28 -15.61
C SER A 28 18.94 8.26 -14.53
N ALA A 29 20.21 7.91 -14.43
CA ALA A 29 20.72 7.04 -13.37
C ALA A 29 20.47 7.63 -11.98
N GLU A 30 20.59 8.94 -11.83
CA GLU A 30 20.36 9.66 -10.58
C GLU A 30 18.90 9.57 -10.11
N GLU A 31 17.93 9.71 -11.05
CA GLU A 31 16.50 9.51 -10.74
C GLU A 31 16.25 8.06 -10.27
N LEU A 32 16.83 7.08 -10.96
CA LEU A 32 16.70 5.68 -10.60
C LEU A 32 17.33 5.38 -9.23
N GLU A 33 18.51 5.87 -8.95
CA GLU A 33 19.18 5.73 -7.65
C GLU A 33 18.33 6.32 -6.52
N THR A 34 17.74 7.49 -6.73
CA THR A 34 16.83 8.12 -5.76
C THR A 34 15.60 7.25 -5.47
N ILE A 35 14.99 6.68 -6.51
CA ILE A 35 13.84 5.77 -6.37
C ILE A 35 14.23 4.53 -5.59
N VAL A 36 15.35 3.89 -5.95
CA VAL A 36 15.81 2.65 -5.30
C VAL A 36 16.20 2.91 -3.84
N ALA A 37 16.88 4.01 -3.55
CA ALA A 37 17.26 4.39 -2.19
C ALA A 37 16.02 4.62 -1.31
N THR A 38 15.03 5.35 -1.82
CA THR A 38 13.75 5.58 -1.13
C THR A 38 13.01 4.28 -0.88
N MET A 39 12.96 3.39 -1.88
CA MET A 39 12.33 2.07 -1.73
C MET A 39 13.04 1.22 -0.65
N ALA A 40 14.36 1.21 -0.63
CA ALA A 40 15.15 0.47 0.37
C ALA A 40 14.92 1.03 1.78
N GLU A 41 14.82 2.36 1.93
CA GLU A 41 14.52 3.00 3.20
C GLU A 41 13.12 2.61 3.72
N GLU A 42 12.10 2.70 2.86
CA GLU A 42 10.74 2.32 3.23
C GLU A 42 10.59 0.82 3.55
N ALA A 43 11.29 -0.04 2.82
CA ALA A 43 11.34 -1.47 3.13
C ALA A 43 11.96 -1.73 4.51
N ARG A 44 13.03 -1.01 4.85
CA ARG A 44 13.67 -1.11 6.17
C ARG A 44 12.75 -0.61 7.29
N LYS A 45 12.06 0.52 7.09
CA LYS A 45 11.07 1.03 8.05
C LYS A 45 9.93 0.04 8.27
N ALA A 46 9.46 -0.60 7.20
CA ALA A 46 8.42 -1.62 7.26
C ALA A 46 8.92 -2.98 7.83
N GLY A 47 10.22 -3.18 7.98
CA GLY A 47 10.80 -4.45 8.45
C GLY A 47 10.66 -5.59 7.45
N VAL A 48 10.65 -5.29 6.14
CA VAL A 48 10.55 -6.27 5.05
C VAL A 48 11.84 -6.31 4.24
N ILE A 49 12.09 -7.43 3.58
CA ILE A 49 13.25 -7.67 2.73
C ILE A 49 12.79 -7.67 1.27
N ILE A 50 13.42 -6.86 0.43
CA ILE A 50 13.29 -6.98 -1.02
C ILE A 50 14.18 -8.16 -1.43
N ALA A 51 13.56 -9.32 -1.64
CA ALA A 51 14.27 -10.59 -1.80
C ALA A 51 14.65 -10.88 -3.24
N THR A 52 13.91 -10.35 -4.19
CA THR A 52 14.10 -10.58 -5.62
C THR A 52 13.46 -9.46 -6.44
N GLY A 53 13.79 -9.40 -7.69
CA GLY A 53 13.20 -8.49 -8.65
C GLY A 53 13.64 -8.80 -10.06
N ASP A 54 13.14 -8.01 -10.99
CA ASP A 54 13.52 -8.05 -12.39
C ASP A 54 13.56 -6.63 -12.96
N THR A 55 14.35 -6.42 -14.00
CA THR A 55 14.45 -5.12 -14.67
C THR A 55 14.37 -5.28 -16.17
N LYS A 56 13.43 -4.57 -16.79
CA LYS A 56 13.27 -4.48 -18.23
C LYS A 56 13.44 -3.03 -18.67
N VAL A 57 14.33 -2.80 -19.62
CA VAL A 57 14.44 -1.51 -20.32
C VAL A 57 13.59 -1.58 -21.59
N VAL A 58 12.79 -0.57 -21.84
CA VAL A 58 11.95 -0.40 -23.02
C VAL A 58 12.34 0.87 -23.78
N ASN A 59 12.01 0.95 -25.07
CA ASN A 59 12.33 2.09 -25.89
C ASN A 59 11.56 3.35 -25.43
N LYS A 60 12.09 4.52 -25.78
CA LYS A 60 11.43 5.80 -25.51
C LYS A 60 10.01 5.82 -26.07
N GLY A 61 9.05 6.28 -25.23
CA GLY A 61 7.63 6.33 -25.56
C GLY A 61 6.84 5.05 -25.30
N GLN A 62 7.48 4.01 -24.75
CA GLN A 62 6.81 2.74 -24.42
C GLN A 62 6.39 2.64 -22.94
N CYS A 63 6.79 3.59 -22.11
CA CYS A 63 6.40 3.66 -20.72
C CYS A 63 6.46 5.13 -20.27
N ASP A 64 5.92 5.45 -19.12
CA ASP A 64 5.96 6.81 -18.55
C ASP A 64 7.13 6.88 -17.57
N LYS A 65 8.35 6.97 -18.09
CA LYS A 65 9.65 6.94 -17.40
C LYS A 65 9.93 5.61 -16.70
N VAL A 66 9.15 5.25 -15.68
CA VAL A 66 9.34 4.03 -14.92
C VAL A 66 8.03 3.50 -14.35
N PHE A 67 7.80 2.20 -14.54
CA PHE A 67 6.76 1.46 -13.84
C PHE A 67 7.41 0.49 -12.86
N ILE A 68 6.87 0.47 -11.64
CA ILE A 68 7.35 -0.40 -10.58
C ILE A 68 6.17 -1.26 -10.12
N ASN A 69 6.33 -2.57 -10.24
CA ASN A 69 5.37 -3.54 -9.74
C ASN A 69 5.98 -4.32 -8.58
N THR A 70 5.23 -4.45 -7.49
CA THR A 70 5.67 -5.20 -6.32
C THR A 70 4.67 -6.28 -5.96
N ALA A 71 5.18 -7.44 -5.56
CA ALA A 71 4.40 -8.50 -4.94
C ALA A 71 5.03 -8.87 -3.60
N GLY A 72 4.25 -9.39 -2.67
CA GLY A 72 4.75 -9.66 -1.34
C GLY A 72 4.31 -10.99 -0.77
N ILE A 73 5.09 -11.50 0.18
CA ILE A 73 4.82 -12.70 0.96
C ILE A 73 4.89 -12.36 2.44
N GLY A 74 3.92 -12.86 3.20
CA GLY A 74 3.86 -12.74 4.65
C GLY A 74 3.41 -14.03 5.31
N PHE A 75 3.54 -14.09 6.63
CA PHE A 75 3.07 -15.22 7.43
C PHE A 75 1.82 -14.80 8.18
N ILE A 76 0.77 -15.62 8.09
CA ILE A 76 -0.48 -15.41 8.79
C ILE A 76 -0.63 -16.44 9.92
N LYS A 77 -0.97 -15.98 11.12
CA LYS A 77 -1.33 -16.87 12.22
C LYS A 77 -2.73 -17.45 11.98
N SER A 78 -2.97 -18.69 12.42
CA SER A 78 -4.26 -19.37 12.21
C SER A 78 -5.45 -18.56 12.74
N GLU A 79 -5.26 -17.85 13.84
CA GLU A 79 -6.28 -17.01 14.48
C GLU A 79 -6.66 -15.75 13.67
N HIS A 80 -5.82 -15.34 12.70
CA HIS A 80 -6.03 -14.14 11.89
C HIS A 80 -6.52 -14.42 10.46
N LYS A 81 -6.66 -15.71 10.08
CA LYS A 81 -6.98 -16.10 8.69
C LYS A 81 -8.30 -15.53 8.15
N SER A 82 -9.25 -15.30 9.02
CA SER A 82 -10.58 -14.78 8.65
C SER A 82 -10.65 -13.26 8.52
N ILE A 83 -9.61 -12.53 8.95
CA ILE A 83 -9.63 -11.05 8.94
C ILE A 83 -9.76 -10.50 7.51
N GLY A 84 -9.10 -11.12 6.53
CA GLY A 84 -9.15 -10.69 5.13
C GLY A 84 -10.37 -11.15 4.34
N THR A 85 -11.22 -12.02 4.91
CA THR A 85 -12.33 -12.66 4.17
C THR A 85 -13.66 -11.93 4.26
N GLY A 86 -13.85 -11.11 5.30
CA GLY A 86 -15.12 -10.44 5.57
C GLY A 86 -16.21 -11.32 6.20
N GLU A 87 -16.01 -12.64 6.32
CA GLU A 87 -16.99 -13.61 6.83
C GLU A 87 -17.48 -13.32 8.26
N LEU A 88 -16.70 -12.58 9.03
CA LEU A 88 -17.01 -12.28 10.43
C LEU A 88 -17.81 -10.97 10.61
N ILE A 89 -18.02 -10.21 9.54
CA ILE A 89 -18.77 -8.95 9.60
C ILE A 89 -20.22 -9.22 9.95
N ARG A 90 -20.81 -8.41 10.83
CA ARG A 90 -22.21 -8.50 11.24
C ARG A 90 -22.82 -7.11 11.39
N PRO A 91 -24.12 -6.94 11.16
CA PRO A 91 -24.82 -5.70 11.47
C PRO A 91 -24.58 -5.27 12.92
N GLY A 92 -24.26 -3.98 13.09
CA GLY A 92 -23.93 -3.41 14.40
C GLY A 92 -22.44 -3.36 14.72
N ASP A 93 -21.57 -3.94 13.87
CA ASP A 93 -20.12 -3.78 14.00
C ASP A 93 -19.71 -2.32 13.83
N LYS A 94 -18.64 -1.94 14.51
CA LYS A 94 -18.10 -0.57 14.44
C LYS A 94 -17.04 -0.48 13.36
N ILE A 95 -17.12 0.56 12.55
CA ILE A 95 -16.12 0.90 11.54
C ILE A 95 -15.18 1.94 12.14
N LEU A 96 -13.89 1.66 12.06
CA LEU A 96 -12.82 2.56 12.50
C LEU A 96 -11.96 2.92 11.30
N ILE A 97 -11.54 4.18 11.26
CA ILE A 97 -10.64 4.72 10.24
C ILE A 97 -9.40 5.24 10.97
N ASN A 98 -8.23 4.96 10.45
CA ASN A 98 -6.95 5.29 11.10
C ASN A 98 -6.44 6.72 10.81
N GLY A 99 -7.12 7.48 9.97
CA GLY A 99 -6.69 8.84 9.58
C GLY A 99 -7.70 9.57 8.72
N SER A 100 -7.24 10.63 8.07
CA SER A 100 -8.03 11.42 7.13
C SER A 100 -8.44 10.61 5.90
N ILE A 101 -9.42 11.12 5.17
CA ILE A 101 -9.90 10.49 3.94
C ILE A 101 -9.42 11.31 2.74
N ALA A 102 -8.89 10.65 1.70
CA ALA A 102 -8.52 11.20 0.41
C ALA A 102 -7.24 12.07 0.36
N ASP A 103 -6.44 12.15 1.41
CA ASP A 103 -5.23 13.00 1.43
C ASP A 103 -4.25 12.65 0.30
N HIS A 104 -3.98 11.35 0.07
CA HIS A 104 -3.14 10.93 -1.05
C HIS A 104 -3.74 11.32 -2.40
N GLY A 105 -5.02 11.05 -2.61
CA GLY A 105 -5.71 11.39 -3.87
C GLY A 105 -5.66 12.88 -4.17
N MET A 106 -5.93 13.72 -3.17
CA MET A 106 -5.87 15.18 -3.28
C MET A 106 -4.46 15.67 -3.58
N THR A 107 -3.45 15.11 -2.92
CA THR A 107 -2.03 15.43 -3.16
C THR A 107 -1.63 15.12 -4.60
N ILE A 108 -2.01 13.97 -5.13
CA ILE A 108 -1.71 13.58 -6.51
C ILE A 108 -2.45 14.45 -7.51
N MET A 109 -3.72 14.79 -7.27
CA MET A 109 -4.49 15.69 -8.13
C MET A 109 -3.86 17.09 -8.19
N ALA A 110 -3.44 17.63 -7.04
CA ALA A 110 -2.74 18.90 -6.97
C ALA A 110 -1.40 18.85 -7.73
N ALA A 111 -0.59 17.82 -7.52
CA ALA A 111 0.69 17.64 -8.20
C ALA A 111 0.55 17.52 -9.73
N ARG A 112 -0.56 16.99 -10.22
CA ARG A 112 -0.89 16.87 -11.64
C ARG A 112 -1.64 18.08 -12.20
N ASN A 113 -1.81 19.16 -11.43
CA ASN A 113 -2.55 20.37 -11.79
C ASN A 113 -4.00 20.11 -12.23
N PHE A 114 -4.63 19.02 -11.77
CA PHE A 114 -6.03 18.79 -12.00
C PHE A 114 -6.86 19.80 -11.19
N GLY A 115 -7.54 20.72 -11.91
CA GLY A 115 -8.43 21.70 -11.30
C GLY A 115 -7.78 23.01 -10.84
N ASN A 116 -6.51 23.27 -11.17
CA ASN A 116 -5.78 24.51 -10.83
C ASN A 116 -5.88 24.91 -9.34
N PHE A 117 -5.93 23.93 -8.41
CA PHE A 117 -5.93 24.22 -6.99
C PHE A 117 -4.56 23.89 -6.37
N ASN A 118 -4.16 24.75 -5.47
CA ASN A 118 -2.97 24.56 -4.64
C ASN A 118 -3.41 24.10 -3.26
N THR A 119 -2.71 23.13 -2.67
CA THR A 119 -3.03 22.59 -1.35
C THR A 119 -1.77 22.28 -0.58
N ASP A 120 -1.81 22.48 0.73
CA ASP A 120 -0.76 22.08 1.68
C ASP A 120 -0.96 20.64 2.19
N ILE A 121 -2.00 19.94 1.72
CA ILE A 121 -2.27 18.55 2.09
C ILE A 121 -1.10 17.69 1.61
N LYS A 122 -0.57 16.88 2.53
CA LYS A 122 0.49 15.90 2.24
C LYS A 122 -0.12 14.52 2.10
N SER A 123 0.51 13.70 1.25
CA SER A 123 0.13 12.29 1.11
C SER A 123 0.23 11.57 2.46
N ASP A 124 -0.80 10.80 2.78
CA ASP A 124 -0.89 9.92 3.94
C ASP A 124 -0.32 8.52 3.70
N CYS A 125 0.39 8.32 2.58
CA CYS A 125 1.05 7.05 2.27
C CYS A 125 2.04 6.65 3.36
N ALA A 126 1.76 5.55 4.05
CA ALA A 126 2.60 4.98 5.10
C ALA A 126 2.50 3.45 5.14
N ALA A 127 3.52 2.80 5.67
CA ALA A 127 3.46 1.37 5.99
C ALA A 127 2.71 1.19 7.32
N LEU A 128 1.56 0.52 7.28
CA LEU A 128 0.65 0.36 8.41
C LEU A 128 0.87 -0.95 9.20
N ASN A 129 1.76 -1.80 8.73
CA ASN A 129 1.97 -3.14 9.29
C ASN A 129 2.33 -3.14 10.79
N HIS A 130 3.08 -2.15 11.27
CA HIS A 130 3.41 -2.05 12.70
C HIS A 130 2.19 -1.68 13.55
N MET A 131 1.37 -0.73 13.10
CA MET A 131 0.13 -0.36 13.76
C MET A 131 -0.85 -1.53 13.80
N ILE A 132 -1.05 -2.19 12.66
CA ILE A 132 -1.93 -3.36 12.54
C ILE A 132 -1.45 -4.47 13.49
N ARG A 133 -0.15 -4.73 13.50
CA ARG A 133 0.43 -5.72 14.40
C ARG A 133 0.17 -5.39 15.87
N ALA A 134 0.34 -4.14 16.28
CA ALA A 134 0.06 -3.69 17.63
C ALA A 134 -1.42 -3.91 18.02
N ILE A 135 -2.35 -3.64 17.11
CA ILE A 135 -3.79 -3.86 17.31
C ILE A 135 -4.08 -5.36 17.53
N LEU A 136 -3.50 -6.22 16.69
CA LEU A 136 -3.71 -7.67 16.76
C LEU A 136 -3.06 -8.28 18.03
N ASP A 137 -1.84 -7.85 18.38
CA ASP A 137 -1.15 -8.32 19.58
C ASP A 137 -1.79 -7.80 20.88
N ALA A 138 -2.51 -6.68 20.85
CA ALA A 138 -3.35 -6.20 21.95
C ALA A 138 -4.62 -7.04 22.17
N GLY A 139 -4.86 -8.06 21.34
CA GLY A 139 -6.03 -8.94 21.46
C GLY A 139 -7.35 -8.28 21.04
N CYS A 140 -7.29 -7.20 20.26
CA CYS A 140 -8.49 -6.56 19.72
C CYS A 140 -9.26 -7.55 18.83
N LYS A 141 -10.58 -7.60 18.99
CA LYS A 141 -11.46 -8.47 18.18
C LYS A 141 -11.71 -7.84 16.81
N VAL A 142 -10.69 -7.87 15.97
CA VAL A 142 -10.78 -7.39 14.59
C VAL A 142 -11.48 -8.45 13.74
N LYS A 143 -12.56 -8.07 13.04
CA LYS A 143 -13.31 -8.95 12.17
C LYS A 143 -12.95 -8.81 10.70
N PHE A 144 -12.52 -7.62 10.30
CA PHE A 144 -12.15 -7.29 8.94
C PHE A 144 -11.22 -6.07 8.93
N MET A 145 -10.29 -6.05 8.01
CA MET A 145 -9.47 -4.87 7.69
C MET A 145 -9.33 -4.75 6.18
N ARG A 146 -9.26 -3.51 5.71
CA ARG A 146 -9.02 -3.19 4.30
C ARG A 146 -8.27 -1.85 4.21
N ASP A 147 -7.35 -1.76 3.29
CA ASP A 147 -6.75 -0.48 2.91
C ASP A 147 -7.63 0.21 1.85
N ALA A 148 -7.96 1.48 2.08
CA ALA A 148 -8.81 2.26 1.20
C ALA A 148 -7.97 2.86 0.06
N THR A 149 -7.69 2.07 -0.97
CA THR A 149 -6.91 2.46 -2.15
C THR A 149 -7.81 2.92 -3.30
N ARG A 150 -7.91 2.15 -4.37
CA ARG A 150 -8.73 2.49 -5.53
C ARG A 150 -10.22 2.56 -5.18
N GLY A 151 -10.86 3.67 -5.54
CA GLY A 151 -12.27 3.94 -5.20
C GLY A 151 -12.47 4.39 -3.75
N GLY A 152 -11.40 4.45 -2.96
CA GLY A 152 -11.39 4.96 -1.60
C GLY A 152 -12.29 4.16 -0.65
N ILE A 153 -12.69 4.82 0.42
CA ILE A 153 -13.56 4.22 1.45
C ILE A 153 -14.93 3.79 0.92
N ALA A 154 -15.45 4.48 -0.12
CA ALA A 154 -16.74 4.15 -0.70
C ALA A 154 -16.75 2.72 -1.28
N THR A 155 -15.71 2.34 -2.02
CA THR A 155 -15.57 0.97 -2.55
C THR A 155 -15.47 -0.05 -1.43
N VAL A 156 -14.66 0.22 -0.40
CA VAL A 156 -14.53 -0.69 0.75
C VAL A 156 -15.86 -0.90 1.46
N LEU A 157 -16.63 0.17 1.67
CA LEU A 157 -17.95 0.06 2.31
C LEU A 157 -18.96 -0.73 1.45
N CYS A 158 -18.92 -0.57 0.13
CA CYS A 158 -19.73 -1.38 -0.77
C CYS A 158 -19.34 -2.86 -0.73
N GLU A 159 -18.04 -3.18 -0.69
CA GLU A 159 -17.55 -4.56 -0.55
C GLU A 159 -18.01 -5.20 0.77
N MET A 160 -18.07 -4.42 1.86
CA MET A 160 -18.53 -4.89 3.17
C MET A 160 -20.05 -5.10 3.25
N GLY A 161 -20.83 -4.42 2.41
CA GLY A 161 -22.29 -4.48 2.39
C GLY A 161 -22.87 -5.50 1.41
N ALA A 162 -22.03 -6.12 0.59
CA ALA A 162 -22.42 -7.16 -0.37
C ALA A 162 -22.39 -8.55 0.24
#